data_b91e21b93936390cfe94d07c9b01b6ad
#
_entry.id   b91e21b93936390cfe94d07c9b01b6ad
#
_cell.length_a   1.000
_cell.length_b   1.000
_cell.length_c   1.000
_cell.angle_alpha   90.00
_cell.angle_beta   90.00
_cell.angle_gamma   90.00
#
_symmetry.space_group_name_H-M   'P 1'
#
loop_
_entity.id
_entity.type
_entity.pdbx_description
1 polymer ?
#
loop_
_entity_poly.entity_id
_entity_poly.type
_entity_poly.pdbx_seq_one_letter_code
_entity_poly.pdbx_strand_id
1 'polypeptide(L)'
;MKFPSRIGLGAGYDRNGEFVKAMEASGFGFIEIGTITPKPQKSDTSPALHRLENDHALLYCGQTQCDGVERVIENIKQYRGNIIVGCNIAKNDFTADEDAPQDYLRLFRPLYQYADYFTVNIARNSTTKPYVPTNRDEIMAILTPLFEFRRGQNQYRPILLKISPDLSDEQVDLMTDIMIDTPLDGIVACAGTMGRHGLENSTSTVHALGRKAGALSGAPLRQRALEVVRRIHDRAQGTYPIIGCGGISTADDALAMLEAGASLVQVTTEYIYNGERSIRDMRAGLNERLRKAQQRQKSEAAE
;
A
#
# COMPACT_ATOMS: atom_id res chain seq x y z
N MET A 1 -2.22 8.54 15.98
CA MET A 1 -1.25 7.42 16.01
C MET A 1 0.15 8.00 15.89
N LYS A 2 1.14 7.53 16.67
CA LYS A 2 2.55 7.97 16.57
C LYS A 2 3.37 6.89 15.86
N PHE A 3 4.01 7.23 14.77
CA PHE A 3 4.86 6.33 14.00
C PHE A 3 6.33 6.53 14.38
N PRO A 4 7.07 5.45 14.77
CA PRO A 4 8.50 5.54 15.12
C PRO A 4 9.38 5.97 13.94
N SER A 5 8.94 5.72 12.72
CA SER A 5 9.54 6.16 11.47
C SER A 5 8.45 6.45 10.45
N ARG A 6 8.73 7.38 9.52
CA ARG A 6 7.85 7.65 8.38
C ARG A 6 7.93 6.58 7.29
N ILE A 7 8.88 5.65 7.39
CA ILE A 7 9.11 4.58 6.40
C ILE A 7 8.50 3.30 6.94
N GLY A 8 7.56 2.73 6.20
CA GLY A 8 6.89 1.47 6.49
C GLY A 8 7.10 0.43 5.40
N LEU A 9 6.81 -0.82 5.74
CA LEU A 9 6.73 -1.91 4.77
C LEU A 9 5.35 -1.92 4.12
N GLY A 10 5.31 -1.89 2.79
CA GLY A 10 4.07 -2.02 2.03
C GLY A 10 3.55 -3.45 1.94
N ALA A 11 2.25 -3.61 1.75
CA ALA A 11 1.61 -4.91 1.54
C ALA A 11 2.21 -5.68 0.35
N GLY A 12 2.15 -7.01 0.42
CA GLY A 12 2.66 -7.93 -0.61
C GLY A 12 3.92 -8.69 -0.20
N TYR A 13 4.69 -8.19 0.76
CA TYR A 13 5.86 -8.89 1.31
C TYR A 13 5.44 -9.91 2.38
N ASP A 14 4.88 -9.45 3.50
CA ASP A 14 4.36 -10.32 4.56
C ASP A 14 2.85 -10.55 4.38
N ARG A 15 2.52 -11.52 3.54
CA ARG A 15 1.13 -11.76 3.13
C ARG A 15 0.27 -12.39 4.23
N ASN A 16 0.91 -13.14 5.12
CA ASN A 16 0.23 -13.93 6.14
C ASN A 16 0.53 -13.45 7.57
N GLY A 17 1.30 -12.37 7.76
CA GLY A 17 1.68 -11.88 9.10
C GLY A 17 2.69 -12.79 9.81
N GLU A 18 3.57 -13.47 9.06
CA GLU A 18 4.57 -14.40 9.60
C GLU A 18 5.85 -13.70 10.06
N PHE A 19 6.14 -12.53 9.47
CA PHE A 19 7.42 -11.85 9.63
C PHE A 19 7.34 -10.55 10.43
N VAL A 20 6.22 -10.25 11.09
CA VAL A 20 5.98 -9.00 11.83
C VAL A 20 7.14 -8.64 12.77
N LYS A 21 7.61 -9.60 13.57
CA LYS A 21 8.73 -9.40 14.50
C LYS A 21 10.06 -9.12 13.77
N ALA A 22 10.32 -9.79 12.66
CA ALA A 22 11.53 -9.58 11.88
C ALA A 22 11.51 -8.20 11.21
N MET A 23 10.34 -7.74 10.75
CA MET A 23 10.18 -6.42 10.13
C MET A 23 10.36 -5.29 11.15
N GLU A 24 9.93 -5.47 12.39
CA GLU A 24 10.22 -4.54 13.49
C GLU A 24 11.72 -4.37 13.68
N ALA A 25 12.48 -5.46 13.68
CA ALA A 25 13.94 -5.45 13.81
C ALA A 25 14.65 -4.82 12.60
N SER A 26 14.04 -4.86 11.41
CA SER A 26 14.58 -4.30 10.17
C SER A 26 14.55 -2.77 10.10
N GLY A 27 13.91 -2.10 11.08
CA GLY A 27 13.93 -0.64 11.20
C GLY A 27 12.72 0.08 10.56
N PHE A 28 11.71 -0.65 10.12
CA PHE A 28 10.44 -0.05 9.71
C PHE A 28 9.71 0.59 10.89
N GLY A 29 9.00 1.68 10.64
CA GLY A 29 8.16 2.34 11.64
C GLY A 29 6.75 1.76 11.74
N PHE A 30 6.31 1.07 10.70
CA PHE A 30 5.04 0.37 10.59
C PHE A 30 5.11 -0.66 9.47
N ILE A 31 4.21 -1.60 9.49
CA ILE A 31 4.08 -2.60 8.43
C ILE A 31 2.64 -2.76 8.00
N GLU A 32 2.45 -3.11 6.74
CA GLU A 32 1.16 -3.48 6.19
C GLU A 32 1.21 -4.95 5.74
N ILE A 33 0.59 -5.83 6.53
CA ILE A 33 0.48 -7.25 6.21
C ILE A 33 -0.63 -7.50 5.19
N GLY A 34 -0.47 -8.54 4.39
CA GLY A 34 -1.44 -8.91 3.36
C GLY A 34 -0.89 -8.68 1.94
N THR A 35 -1.72 -8.71 0.91
CA THR A 35 -3.18 -8.56 0.95
C THR A 35 -3.85 -9.82 1.50
N ILE A 36 -4.68 -9.65 2.51
CA ILE A 36 -5.40 -10.73 3.18
C ILE A 36 -6.71 -10.98 2.43
N THR A 37 -7.03 -12.26 2.20
CA THR A 37 -8.30 -12.69 1.60
C THR A 37 -9.10 -13.54 2.59
N PRO A 38 -10.45 -13.58 2.49
CA PRO A 38 -11.29 -14.37 3.41
C PRO A 38 -10.92 -15.85 3.44
N LYS A 39 -10.75 -16.45 2.26
CA LYS A 39 -10.37 -17.85 2.10
C LYS A 39 -8.95 -17.97 1.56
N PRO A 40 -8.28 -19.11 1.81
CA PRO A 40 -6.99 -19.40 1.20
C PRO A 40 -7.05 -19.30 -0.32
N GLN A 41 -6.02 -18.66 -0.89
CA GLN A 41 -5.89 -18.46 -2.33
C GLN A 41 -4.42 -18.57 -2.72
N LYS A 42 -4.12 -19.36 -3.73
CA LYS A 42 -2.77 -19.57 -4.25
C LYS A 42 -2.62 -18.89 -5.60
N SER A 43 -1.40 -18.52 -5.92
CA SER A 43 -1.09 -18.07 -7.27
C SER A 43 -1.28 -19.22 -8.26
N ASP A 44 -1.87 -18.92 -9.41
CA ASP A 44 -2.02 -19.82 -10.56
C ASP A 44 -0.78 -19.86 -11.46
N THR A 45 0.24 -19.11 -11.09
CA THR A 45 1.49 -18.95 -11.86
C THR A 45 2.70 -19.27 -11.00
N SER A 46 3.66 -20.01 -11.56
CA SER A 46 4.94 -20.33 -10.92
C SER A 46 6.08 -20.23 -11.92
N PRO A 47 7.15 -19.45 -11.63
CA PRO A 47 7.24 -18.48 -10.54
C PRO A 47 6.29 -17.30 -10.73
N ALA A 48 5.73 -16.79 -9.64
CA ALA A 48 4.81 -15.64 -9.67
C ALA A 48 5.56 -14.28 -9.65
N LEU A 49 6.78 -14.24 -9.11
CA LEU A 49 7.57 -13.02 -8.98
C LEU A 49 8.81 -13.08 -9.87
N HIS A 50 8.98 -12.05 -10.68
CA HIS A 50 10.15 -11.87 -11.56
C HIS A 50 10.87 -10.57 -11.23
N ARG A 51 12.19 -10.63 -11.10
CA ARG A 51 13.03 -9.44 -10.97
C ARG A 51 13.37 -8.90 -12.34
N LEU A 52 13.24 -7.59 -12.50
CA LEU A 52 13.63 -6.82 -13.68
C LEU A 52 14.80 -5.92 -13.25
N GLU A 53 15.98 -6.51 -13.15
CA GLU A 53 17.14 -5.89 -12.48
C GLU A 53 17.57 -4.58 -13.15
N ASN A 54 17.58 -4.54 -14.48
CA ASN A 54 17.99 -3.36 -15.23
C ASN A 54 17.09 -2.13 -15.05
N ASP A 55 15.84 -2.34 -14.60
CA ASP A 55 14.87 -1.28 -14.32
C ASP A 55 14.57 -1.17 -12.83
N HIS A 56 15.30 -1.87 -11.98
CA HIS A 56 15.07 -1.92 -10.52
C HIS A 56 13.58 -2.12 -10.19
N ALA A 57 12.98 -3.11 -10.83
CA ALA A 57 11.55 -3.37 -10.79
C ALA A 57 11.23 -4.84 -10.49
N LEU A 58 10.01 -5.09 -10.02
CA LEU A 58 9.46 -6.42 -9.83
C LEU A 58 8.18 -6.56 -10.66
N LEU A 59 8.02 -7.71 -11.30
CA LEU A 59 6.79 -8.08 -11.97
C LEU A 59 6.16 -9.26 -11.23
N TYR A 60 4.98 -9.05 -10.67
CA TYR A 60 4.21 -10.10 -10.00
C TYR A 60 3.11 -10.60 -10.95
N CYS A 61 3.25 -11.84 -11.40
CA CYS A 61 2.31 -12.52 -12.28
C CYS A 61 1.46 -13.49 -11.46
N GLY A 62 0.15 -13.43 -11.56
CA GLY A 62 -0.75 -14.35 -10.88
C GLY A 62 -1.75 -13.69 -9.95
N GLN A 63 -2.50 -14.54 -9.29
CA GLN A 63 -3.53 -14.13 -8.33
C GLN A 63 -2.91 -13.70 -6.99
N THR A 64 -3.68 -12.95 -6.21
CA THR A 64 -3.32 -12.63 -4.83
C THR A 64 -3.12 -13.91 -4.03
N GLN A 65 -1.95 -14.08 -3.45
CA GLN A 65 -1.64 -15.26 -2.64
C GLN A 65 -1.79 -14.94 -1.15
N CYS A 66 -2.62 -15.70 -0.45
CA CYS A 66 -2.84 -15.60 0.99
C CYS A 66 -3.37 -16.94 1.53
N ASP A 67 -2.99 -17.31 2.74
CA ASP A 67 -3.47 -18.54 3.40
C ASP A 67 -4.82 -18.35 4.12
N GLY A 68 -5.49 -17.21 3.88
CA GLY A 68 -6.79 -16.88 4.44
C GLY A 68 -6.72 -16.20 5.80
N VAL A 69 -7.81 -15.55 6.16
CA VAL A 69 -7.89 -14.71 7.36
C VAL A 69 -7.62 -15.47 8.66
N GLU A 70 -8.07 -16.71 8.77
CA GLU A 70 -7.87 -17.52 9.97
C GLU A 70 -6.39 -17.76 10.25
N ARG A 71 -5.63 -18.12 9.20
CA ARG A 71 -4.18 -18.33 9.31
C ARG A 71 -3.44 -17.05 9.66
N VAL A 72 -3.83 -15.93 9.05
CA VAL A 72 -3.26 -14.62 9.38
C VAL A 72 -3.48 -14.28 10.86
N ILE A 73 -4.69 -14.49 11.37
CA ILE A 73 -5.00 -14.26 12.79
C ILE A 73 -4.13 -15.15 13.70
N GLU A 74 -3.96 -16.42 13.35
CA GLU A 74 -3.08 -17.33 14.12
C GLU A 74 -1.66 -16.79 14.23
N ASN A 75 -1.13 -16.22 13.15
CA ASN A 75 0.22 -15.68 13.13
C ASN A 75 0.34 -14.39 13.96
N ILE A 76 -0.58 -13.44 13.76
CA ILE A 76 -0.47 -12.12 14.38
C ILE A 76 -0.94 -12.07 15.85
N LYS A 77 -1.85 -12.95 16.26
CA LYS A 77 -2.35 -12.96 17.65
C LYS A 77 -1.27 -13.20 18.70
N GLN A 78 -0.13 -13.78 18.30
CA GLN A 78 1.01 -14.04 19.20
C GLN A 78 2.02 -12.91 19.25
N TYR A 79 1.93 -11.96 18.32
CA TYR A 79 2.83 -10.82 18.30
C TYR A 79 2.59 -9.90 19.52
N ARG A 80 3.69 -9.49 20.17
CA ARG A 80 3.69 -8.66 21.39
C ARG A 80 4.70 -7.51 21.31
N GLY A 81 5.07 -7.12 20.09
CA GLY A 81 5.96 -5.98 19.86
C GLY A 81 5.20 -4.66 19.80
N ASN A 82 5.91 -3.61 19.40
CA ASN A 82 5.41 -2.23 19.38
C ASN A 82 5.26 -1.65 17.98
N ILE A 83 5.60 -2.42 16.94
CA ILE A 83 5.43 -1.93 15.57
C ILE A 83 3.94 -1.80 15.25
N ILE A 84 3.58 -0.74 14.56
CA ILE A 84 2.22 -0.52 14.08
C ILE A 84 1.93 -1.49 12.94
N VAL A 85 0.85 -2.25 13.07
CA VAL A 85 0.44 -3.28 12.09
C VAL A 85 -0.85 -2.86 11.39
N GLY A 86 -0.73 -2.55 10.08
CA GLY A 86 -1.87 -2.38 9.20
C GLY A 86 -2.27 -3.71 8.55
N CYS A 87 -3.55 -3.94 8.39
CA CYS A 87 -4.10 -5.05 7.63
C CYS A 87 -4.61 -4.57 6.27
N ASN A 88 -3.93 -4.99 5.19
CA ASN A 88 -4.39 -4.79 3.82
C ASN A 88 -5.37 -5.91 3.46
N ILE A 89 -6.60 -5.56 3.14
CA ILE A 89 -7.70 -6.51 2.92
C ILE A 89 -8.29 -6.37 1.52
N ALA A 90 -8.64 -7.50 0.90
CA ALA A 90 -9.34 -7.55 -0.39
C ALA A 90 -10.23 -8.78 -0.51
N LYS A 91 -11.21 -8.73 -1.43
CA LYS A 91 -12.02 -9.91 -1.77
C LYS A 91 -11.17 -11.04 -2.36
N ASN A 92 -11.62 -12.28 -2.31
CA ASN A 92 -11.02 -13.37 -3.08
C ASN A 92 -11.18 -13.13 -4.60
N ASP A 93 -10.26 -13.67 -5.41
CA ASP A 93 -10.31 -13.54 -6.88
C ASP A 93 -11.52 -14.27 -7.48
N PHE A 94 -11.97 -15.34 -6.83
CA PHE A 94 -13.12 -16.13 -7.25
C PHE A 94 -14.46 -15.62 -6.70
N THR A 95 -14.46 -14.62 -5.80
CA THR A 95 -15.70 -13.97 -5.34
C THR A 95 -16.22 -13.05 -6.44
N ALA A 96 -17.51 -13.10 -6.72
CA ALA A 96 -18.15 -12.21 -7.67
C ALA A 96 -18.04 -10.74 -7.22
N ASP A 97 -18.06 -9.80 -8.15
CA ASP A 97 -17.81 -8.39 -7.84
C ASP A 97 -18.96 -7.79 -7.00
N GLU A 98 -20.19 -8.24 -7.22
CA GLU A 98 -21.36 -7.89 -6.42
C GLU A 98 -21.27 -8.37 -4.96
N ASP A 99 -20.52 -9.44 -4.69
CA ASP A 99 -20.30 -9.99 -3.36
C ASP A 99 -19.07 -9.42 -2.66
N ALA A 100 -18.32 -8.53 -3.32
CA ALA A 100 -17.13 -7.92 -2.77
C ALA A 100 -17.35 -7.30 -1.37
N PRO A 101 -18.41 -6.52 -1.12
CA PRO A 101 -18.65 -5.90 0.19
C PRO A 101 -18.67 -6.91 1.34
N GLN A 102 -19.22 -8.10 1.09
CA GLN A 102 -19.29 -9.16 2.11
C GLN A 102 -17.90 -9.70 2.45
N ASP A 103 -17.03 -9.88 1.47
CA ASP A 103 -15.67 -10.36 1.69
C ASP A 103 -14.84 -9.36 2.51
N TYR A 104 -14.94 -8.05 2.21
CA TYR A 104 -14.27 -7.03 3.02
C TYR A 104 -14.78 -7.04 4.47
N LEU A 105 -16.08 -7.17 4.70
CA LEU A 105 -16.64 -7.21 6.04
C LEU A 105 -16.25 -8.49 6.80
N ARG A 106 -16.18 -9.64 6.10
CA ARG A 106 -15.70 -10.92 6.66
C ARG A 106 -14.24 -10.85 7.12
N LEU A 107 -13.43 -10.01 6.49
CA LEU A 107 -12.05 -9.75 6.91
C LEU A 107 -11.98 -8.74 8.05
N PHE A 108 -12.71 -7.66 7.92
CA PHE A 108 -12.63 -6.52 8.83
C PHE A 108 -13.01 -6.90 10.27
N ARG A 109 -14.11 -7.64 10.44
CA ARG A 109 -14.61 -8.03 11.75
C ARG A 109 -13.61 -8.83 12.59
N PRO A 110 -13.11 -9.99 12.16
CA PRO A 110 -12.21 -10.79 12.99
C PRO A 110 -10.82 -10.17 13.15
N LEU A 111 -10.35 -9.39 12.17
CA LEU A 111 -9.05 -8.71 12.24
C LEU A 111 -9.06 -7.45 13.13
N TYR A 112 -10.23 -6.90 13.45
CA TYR A 112 -10.37 -5.60 14.10
C TYR A 112 -9.60 -5.46 15.41
N GLN A 113 -9.56 -6.49 16.22
CA GLN A 113 -8.86 -6.50 17.50
C GLN A 113 -7.32 -6.62 17.38
N TYR A 114 -6.83 -7.03 16.20
CA TYR A 114 -5.40 -7.28 15.96
C TYR A 114 -4.72 -6.20 15.12
N ALA A 115 -5.47 -5.48 14.31
CA ALA A 115 -4.95 -4.43 13.45
C ALA A 115 -4.89 -3.09 14.19
N ASP A 116 -3.87 -2.27 13.88
CA ASP A 116 -3.83 -0.88 14.30
C ASP A 116 -4.57 0.03 13.31
N TYR A 117 -4.55 -0.32 12.03
CA TYR A 117 -5.32 0.31 10.97
C TYR A 117 -5.66 -0.69 9.86
N PHE A 118 -6.56 -0.32 8.97
CA PHE A 118 -6.93 -1.13 7.82
C PHE A 118 -6.67 -0.38 6.52
N THR A 119 -6.25 -1.12 5.51
CA THR A 119 -6.18 -0.66 4.14
C THR A 119 -7.15 -1.48 3.28
N VAL A 120 -8.22 -0.85 2.84
CA VAL A 120 -9.17 -1.42 1.89
C VAL A 120 -8.54 -1.36 0.50
N ASN A 121 -8.08 -2.50 0.00
CA ASN A 121 -7.38 -2.57 -1.27
C ASN A 121 -8.37 -2.84 -2.41
N ILE A 122 -8.73 -1.77 -3.12
CA ILE A 122 -9.57 -1.84 -4.32
C ILE A 122 -8.75 -1.87 -5.62
N ALA A 123 -7.43 -1.79 -5.53
CA ALA A 123 -6.52 -1.79 -6.67
C ALA A 123 -5.99 -3.22 -6.93
N ARG A 124 -6.89 -4.18 -7.15
CA ARG A 124 -6.49 -5.56 -7.39
C ARG A 124 -6.13 -5.79 -8.84
N ASN A 125 -4.85 -5.98 -9.03
CA ASN A 125 -4.26 -6.31 -10.33
C ASN A 125 -4.17 -7.85 -10.47
N SER A 126 -5.32 -8.51 -10.61
CA SER A 126 -5.36 -9.92 -10.97
C SER A 126 -5.13 -10.07 -12.48
N THR A 127 -4.30 -11.01 -12.87
CA THR A 127 -4.04 -11.32 -14.30
C THR A 127 -5.28 -11.86 -15.01
N THR A 128 -6.24 -12.40 -14.28
CA THR A 128 -7.44 -13.03 -14.83
C THR A 128 -8.66 -12.11 -14.80
N LYS A 129 -8.83 -11.32 -13.74
CA LYS A 129 -9.90 -10.33 -13.58
C LYS A 129 -9.40 -9.20 -12.70
N PRO A 130 -8.89 -8.10 -13.26
CA PRO A 130 -8.62 -6.91 -12.47
C PRO A 130 -9.95 -6.39 -11.90
N TYR A 131 -9.98 -6.21 -10.58
CA TYR A 131 -11.10 -5.56 -9.91
C TYR A 131 -10.65 -4.20 -9.44
N VAL A 132 -11.10 -3.18 -10.12
CA VAL A 132 -10.88 -1.78 -9.75
C VAL A 132 -12.23 -1.08 -9.86
N PRO A 133 -12.99 -0.97 -8.76
CA PRO A 133 -14.22 -0.21 -8.77
C PRO A 133 -13.88 1.26 -9.11
N THR A 134 -14.62 1.82 -10.06
CA THR A 134 -14.33 3.15 -10.61
C THR A 134 -15.47 4.14 -10.40
N ASN A 135 -16.56 3.72 -9.79
CA ASN A 135 -17.69 4.59 -9.46
C ASN A 135 -17.93 4.62 -7.95
N ARG A 136 -18.58 5.71 -7.52
CA ARG A 136 -18.83 5.98 -6.09
C ARG A 136 -19.68 4.90 -5.43
N ASP A 137 -20.71 4.41 -6.09
CA ASP A 137 -21.66 3.46 -5.49
C ASP A 137 -21.00 2.12 -5.17
N GLU A 138 -20.18 1.59 -6.07
CA GLU A 138 -19.41 0.37 -5.84
C GLU A 138 -18.44 0.51 -4.67
N ILE A 139 -17.75 1.64 -4.58
CA ILE A 139 -16.79 1.92 -3.49
C ILE A 139 -17.54 2.08 -2.17
N MET A 140 -18.65 2.79 -2.15
CA MET A 140 -19.46 2.99 -0.96
C MET A 140 -20.15 1.71 -0.51
N ALA A 141 -20.53 0.82 -1.41
CA ALA A 141 -21.04 -0.51 -1.05
C ALA A 141 -20.01 -1.32 -0.23
N ILE A 142 -18.71 -1.15 -0.50
CA ILE A 142 -17.63 -1.75 0.30
C ILE A 142 -17.43 -1.01 1.62
N LEU A 143 -17.34 0.32 1.58
CA LEU A 143 -16.90 1.12 2.73
C LEU A 143 -17.99 1.28 3.80
N THR A 144 -19.26 1.45 3.39
CA THR A 144 -20.36 1.73 4.32
C THR A 144 -20.50 0.66 5.42
N PRO A 145 -20.51 -0.66 5.12
CA PRO A 145 -20.58 -1.68 6.17
C PRO A 145 -19.38 -1.66 7.13
N LEU A 146 -18.20 -1.25 6.66
CA LEU A 146 -17.00 -1.13 7.50
C LEU A 146 -17.12 0.06 8.45
N PHE A 147 -17.61 1.20 7.97
CA PHE A 147 -17.87 2.38 8.81
C PHE A 147 -18.93 2.12 9.87
N GLU A 148 -20.01 1.41 9.51
CA GLU A 148 -21.06 1.03 10.45
C GLU A 148 -20.53 0.09 11.53
N PHE A 149 -19.76 -0.92 11.15
CA PHE A 149 -19.13 -1.81 12.11
C PHE A 149 -18.17 -1.05 13.04
N ARG A 150 -17.28 -0.21 12.50
CA ARG A 150 -16.32 0.61 13.28
C ARG A 150 -17.04 1.50 14.29
N ARG A 151 -18.16 2.11 13.92
CA ARG A 151 -18.94 2.99 14.82
C ARG A 151 -19.39 2.29 16.11
N GLY A 152 -19.64 0.98 16.04
CA GLY A 152 -20.04 0.16 17.19
C GLY A 152 -18.87 -0.35 18.05
N GLN A 153 -17.59 0.02 17.73
CA GLN A 153 -16.43 -0.49 18.46
C GLN A 153 -15.89 0.51 19.48
N ASN A 154 -15.35 -0.01 20.59
CA ASN A 154 -14.73 0.81 21.64
C ASN A 154 -13.39 1.43 21.23
N GLN A 155 -12.68 0.79 20.29
CA GLN A 155 -11.38 1.25 19.79
C GLN A 155 -11.53 1.74 18.36
N TYR A 156 -11.08 2.96 18.10
CA TYR A 156 -11.04 3.49 16.75
C TYR A 156 -9.87 2.88 15.97
N ARG A 157 -10.17 2.33 14.81
CA ARG A 157 -9.17 1.82 13.87
C ARG A 157 -9.30 2.59 12.55
N PRO A 158 -8.27 3.32 12.13
CA PRO A 158 -8.31 4.04 10.85
C PRO A 158 -8.55 3.09 9.68
N ILE A 159 -9.32 3.58 8.69
CA ILE A 159 -9.60 2.89 7.42
C ILE A 159 -9.03 3.74 6.30
N LEU A 160 -8.08 3.20 5.55
CA LEU A 160 -7.49 3.83 4.38
C LEU A 160 -7.94 3.10 3.11
N LEU A 161 -8.02 3.83 2.00
CA LEU A 161 -8.32 3.28 0.69
C LEU A 161 -7.03 3.16 -0.14
N LYS A 162 -6.71 1.96 -0.64
CA LYS A 162 -5.55 1.79 -1.53
C LYS A 162 -5.99 1.80 -2.98
N ILE A 163 -5.41 2.72 -3.76
CA ILE A 163 -5.79 2.99 -5.14
C ILE A 163 -4.73 2.55 -6.14
N SER A 164 -5.14 2.35 -7.39
CA SER A 164 -4.27 2.00 -8.50
C SER A 164 -3.59 3.24 -9.09
N PRO A 165 -2.32 3.17 -9.53
CA PRO A 165 -1.68 4.23 -10.31
C PRO A 165 -2.27 4.34 -11.73
N ASP A 166 -3.01 3.32 -12.19
CA ASP A 166 -3.60 3.24 -13.52
C ASP A 166 -4.93 4.00 -13.64
N LEU A 167 -5.43 4.57 -12.53
CA LEU A 167 -6.60 5.44 -12.55
C LEU A 167 -6.34 6.70 -13.37
N SER A 168 -7.36 7.17 -14.10
CA SER A 168 -7.32 8.49 -14.71
C SER A 168 -7.31 9.58 -13.63
N ASP A 169 -6.97 10.79 -14.02
CA ASP A 169 -6.93 11.91 -13.08
C ASP A 169 -8.32 12.20 -12.48
N GLU A 170 -9.39 12.08 -13.27
CA GLU A 170 -10.78 12.23 -12.80
C GLU A 170 -11.16 11.12 -11.82
N GLN A 171 -10.65 9.91 -12.02
CA GLN A 171 -10.87 8.80 -11.09
C GLN A 171 -10.11 9.01 -9.78
N VAL A 172 -8.88 9.54 -9.83
CA VAL A 172 -8.13 9.93 -8.62
C VAL A 172 -8.87 11.01 -7.85
N ASP A 173 -9.44 11.99 -8.56
CA ASP A 173 -10.27 13.04 -7.97
C ASP A 173 -11.50 12.45 -7.27
N LEU A 174 -12.20 11.52 -7.92
CA LEU A 174 -13.34 10.82 -7.31
C LEU A 174 -12.95 10.09 -6.02
N MET A 175 -11.80 9.37 -5.99
CA MET A 175 -11.32 8.70 -4.78
C MET A 175 -11.03 9.71 -3.66
N THR A 176 -10.49 10.86 -4.03
CA THR A 176 -10.20 11.94 -3.10
C THR A 176 -11.50 12.55 -2.54
N ASP A 177 -12.51 12.77 -3.39
CA ASP A 177 -13.82 13.28 -2.95
C ASP A 177 -14.52 12.28 -2.01
N ILE A 178 -14.45 10.99 -2.30
CA ILE A 178 -14.96 9.95 -1.39
C ILE A 178 -14.27 10.05 -0.03
N MET A 179 -12.95 10.25 0.02
CA MET A 179 -12.22 10.43 1.27
C MET A 179 -12.69 11.68 2.02
N ILE A 180 -12.92 12.79 1.33
CA ILE A 180 -13.35 14.06 1.93
C ILE A 180 -14.78 13.95 2.50
N ASP A 181 -15.68 13.30 1.76
CA ASP A 181 -17.12 13.24 2.05
C ASP A 181 -17.52 12.14 3.05
N THR A 182 -16.61 11.27 3.44
CA THR A 182 -16.93 10.06 4.23
C THR A 182 -16.02 9.94 5.46
N PRO A 183 -16.32 9.03 6.40
CA PRO A 183 -15.42 8.72 7.51
C PRO A 183 -14.16 7.92 7.13
N LEU A 184 -13.67 8.04 5.91
CA LEU A 184 -12.40 7.45 5.47
C LEU A 184 -11.25 8.29 6.06
N ASP A 185 -10.20 7.64 6.52
CA ASP A 185 -9.12 8.30 7.26
C ASP A 185 -7.91 8.69 6.39
N GLY A 186 -7.85 8.24 5.15
CA GLY A 186 -6.77 8.57 4.23
C GLY A 186 -6.69 7.63 3.03
N ILE A 187 -5.67 7.84 2.20
CA ILE A 187 -5.41 7.06 0.98
C ILE A 187 -3.99 6.49 1.01
N VAL A 188 -3.84 5.27 0.47
CA VAL A 188 -2.54 4.67 0.12
C VAL A 188 -2.36 4.78 -1.40
N ALA A 189 -1.41 5.58 -1.83
CA ALA A 189 -1.14 5.87 -3.24
C ALA A 189 0.32 5.55 -3.58
N CYS A 190 0.60 4.46 -4.31
CA CYS A 190 -0.31 3.61 -5.06
C CYS A 190 -0.01 2.12 -4.87
N ALA A 191 -0.86 1.26 -5.46
CA ALA A 191 -0.54 -0.14 -5.69
C ALA A 191 0.46 -0.31 -6.86
N GLY A 192 0.72 -1.55 -7.31
CA GLY A 192 1.44 -1.80 -8.56
C GLY A 192 0.61 -1.42 -9.80
N THR A 193 1.26 -1.24 -10.95
CA THR A 193 0.62 -0.90 -12.23
C THR A 193 0.47 -2.12 -13.14
N MET A 194 -0.59 -2.18 -13.92
CA MET A 194 -0.71 -3.09 -15.07
C MET A 194 -0.07 -2.49 -16.33
N GLY A 195 0.23 -1.19 -16.32
CA GLY A 195 0.99 -0.49 -17.36
C GLY A 195 2.46 -0.96 -17.42
N ARG A 196 3.14 -0.50 -18.46
CA ARG A 196 4.56 -0.81 -18.71
C ARG A 196 5.38 0.47 -18.96
N HIS A 197 4.80 1.62 -18.64
CA HIS A 197 5.50 2.89 -18.72
C HIS A 197 6.70 2.91 -17.76
N GLY A 198 7.80 3.50 -18.20
CA GLY A 198 9.03 3.58 -17.43
C GLY A 198 9.88 2.31 -17.44
N LEU A 199 9.49 1.24 -18.16
CA LEU A 199 10.38 0.13 -18.47
C LEU A 199 11.22 0.47 -19.68
N GLU A 200 12.53 0.55 -19.49
CA GLU A 200 13.47 0.91 -20.55
C GLU A 200 14.29 -0.30 -21.03
N ASN A 201 14.72 -1.11 -20.07
CA ASN A 201 15.75 -2.15 -20.33
C ASN A 201 15.18 -3.58 -20.27
N SER A 202 14.04 -3.80 -19.65
CA SER A 202 13.46 -5.13 -19.41
C SER A 202 12.27 -5.46 -20.33
N THR A 203 12.04 -4.66 -21.37
CA THR A 203 10.89 -4.83 -22.28
C THR A 203 10.89 -6.20 -22.95
N SER A 204 12.07 -6.69 -23.40
CA SER A 204 12.23 -8.02 -24.01
C SER A 204 11.91 -9.15 -23.01
N THR A 205 12.32 -9.02 -21.75
CA THR A 205 12.02 -9.98 -20.68
C THR A 205 10.52 -10.05 -20.42
N VAL A 206 9.86 -8.89 -20.32
CA VAL A 206 8.41 -8.81 -20.14
C VAL A 206 7.66 -9.40 -21.34
N HIS A 207 8.12 -9.14 -22.55
CA HIS A 207 7.57 -9.75 -23.77
C HIS A 207 7.71 -11.29 -23.78
N ALA A 208 8.86 -11.82 -23.35
CA ALA A 208 9.10 -13.25 -23.26
C ALA A 208 8.22 -13.95 -22.22
N LEU A 209 7.84 -13.25 -21.15
CA LEU A 209 6.87 -13.74 -20.15
C LEU A 209 5.43 -13.77 -20.67
N GLY A 210 5.19 -13.18 -21.83
CA GLY A 210 3.91 -13.16 -22.52
C GLY A 210 2.83 -12.35 -21.80
N ARG A 211 1.57 -12.58 -22.15
CA ARG A 211 0.41 -11.87 -21.58
C ARG A 211 0.10 -12.18 -20.13
N LYS A 212 0.88 -13.02 -19.48
CA LYS A 212 0.81 -13.26 -18.03
C LYS A 212 1.42 -12.10 -17.23
N ALA A 213 1.48 -10.96 -17.84
CA ALA A 213 1.96 -9.73 -17.27
C ALA A 213 1.09 -9.32 -16.08
N GLY A 214 1.62 -9.48 -14.90
CA GLY A 214 1.00 -9.06 -13.65
C GLY A 214 1.30 -7.60 -13.31
N ALA A 215 1.20 -7.28 -12.03
CA ALA A 215 1.49 -5.95 -11.52
C ALA A 215 3.00 -5.67 -11.53
N LEU A 216 3.38 -4.53 -12.09
CA LEU A 216 4.72 -3.97 -12.06
C LEU A 216 4.88 -3.09 -10.82
N SER A 217 6.00 -3.19 -10.13
CA SER A 217 6.39 -2.32 -9.02
C SER A 217 7.86 -1.91 -9.11
N GLY A 218 8.29 -0.95 -8.33
CA GLY A 218 9.65 -0.45 -8.31
C GLY A 218 9.83 0.87 -9.06
N ALA A 219 11.06 1.19 -9.49
CA ALA A 219 11.42 2.49 -10.03
C ALA A 219 10.51 3.02 -11.14
N PRO A 220 9.98 2.20 -12.06
CA PRO A 220 9.08 2.68 -13.12
C PRO A 220 7.81 3.39 -12.62
N LEU A 221 7.38 3.10 -11.37
CA LEU A 221 6.18 3.72 -10.81
C LEU A 221 6.41 5.11 -10.23
N ARG A 222 7.65 5.50 -9.96
CA ARG A 222 7.99 6.67 -9.14
C ARG A 222 7.30 7.94 -9.62
N GLN A 223 7.40 8.24 -10.89
CA GLN A 223 6.86 9.48 -11.44
C GLN A 223 5.33 9.54 -11.27
N ARG A 224 4.63 8.47 -11.68
CA ARG A 224 3.15 8.44 -11.57
C ARG A 224 2.69 8.45 -10.10
N ALA A 225 3.39 7.76 -9.21
CA ALA A 225 3.05 7.77 -7.79
C ALA A 225 3.18 9.18 -7.18
N LEU A 226 4.22 9.93 -7.53
CA LEU A 226 4.40 11.33 -7.11
C LEU A 226 3.27 12.24 -7.63
N GLU A 227 2.88 12.08 -8.90
CA GLU A 227 1.79 12.84 -9.51
C GLU A 227 0.46 12.58 -8.80
N VAL A 228 0.14 11.30 -8.55
CA VAL A 228 -1.08 10.90 -7.84
C VAL A 228 -1.10 11.45 -6.41
N VAL A 229 0.00 11.32 -5.66
CA VAL A 229 0.09 11.85 -4.28
C VAL A 229 -0.11 13.35 -4.27
N ARG A 230 0.54 14.09 -5.17
CA ARG A 230 0.39 15.55 -5.26
C ARG A 230 -1.04 15.94 -5.59
N ARG A 231 -1.66 15.26 -6.57
CA ARG A 231 -3.06 15.53 -6.94
C ARG A 231 -4.03 15.34 -5.78
N ILE A 232 -3.89 14.26 -5.02
CA ILE A 232 -4.70 14.01 -3.83
C ILE A 232 -4.46 15.10 -2.79
N HIS A 233 -3.19 15.43 -2.52
CA HIS A 233 -2.81 16.44 -1.54
C HIS A 233 -3.42 17.81 -1.88
N ASP A 234 -3.27 18.26 -3.12
CA ASP A 234 -3.75 19.56 -3.58
C ASP A 234 -5.29 19.62 -3.51
N ARG A 235 -5.99 18.56 -3.97
CA ARG A 235 -7.44 18.50 -3.93
C ARG A 235 -7.98 18.45 -2.49
N ALA A 236 -7.33 17.72 -1.61
CA ALA A 236 -7.69 17.62 -0.19
C ALA A 236 -7.11 18.77 0.65
N GLN A 237 -6.44 19.75 0.04
CA GLN A 237 -5.83 20.91 0.70
C GLN A 237 -4.90 20.51 1.87
N GLY A 238 -4.20 19.39 1.75
CA GLY A 238 -3.29 18.87 2.76
C GLY A 238 -3.92 18.41 4.07
N THR A 239 -5.24 18.27 4.12
CA THR A 239 -5.98 17.99 5.38
C THR A 239 -5.97 16.52 5.75
N TYR A 240 -5.85 15.63 4.76
CA TYR A 240 -5.95 14.18 4.98
C TYR A 240 -4.58 13.49 4.86
N PRO A 241 -4.31 12.46 5.69
CA PRO A 241 -3.08 11.69 5.59
C PRO A 241 -3.05 10.84 4.31
N ILE A 242 -1.90 10.87 3.63
CA ILE A 242 -1.61 10.05 2.46
C ILE A 242 -0.40 9.17 2.79
N ILE A 243 -0.49 7.88 2.50
CA ILE A 243 0.68 6.99 2.52
C ILE A 243 1.17 6.85 1.08
N GLY A 244 2.32 7.44 0.76
CA GLY A 244 2.94 7.36 -0.56
C GLY A 244 3.62 6.01 -0.77
N CYS A 245 3.34 5.35 -1.91
CA CYS A 245 3.92 4.06 -2.24
C CYS A 245 4.15 3.96 -3.76
N GLY A 246 5.34 3.51 -4.16
CA GLY A 246 5.72 3.30 -5.55
C GLY A 246 7.07 3.92 -5.91
N GLY A 247 8.04 3.09 -6.28
CA GLY A 247 9.34 3.50 -6.79
C GLY A 247 10.30 4.15 -5.79
N ILE A 248 10.04 4.03 -4.49
CA ILE A 248 10.89 4.58 -3.44
C ILE A 248 12.04 3.62 -3.18
N SER A 249 13.27 4.04 -3.46
CA SER A 249 14.49 3.27 -3.26
C SER A 249 15.59 4.00 -2.49
N THR A 250 15.48 5.32 -2.37
CA THR A 250 16.47 6.17 -1.69
C THR A 250 15.81 7.11 -0.68
N ALA A 251 16.62 7.74 0.16
CA ALA A 251 16.16 8.80 1.07
C ALA A 251 15.62 10.02 0.31
N ASP A 252 16.16 10.30 -0.88
CA ASP A 252 15.68 11.40 -1.74
C ASP A 252 14.31 11.08 -2.34
N ASP A 253 14.07 9.82 -2.76
CA ASP A 253 12.75 9.41 -3.21
C ASP A 253 11.71 9.51 -2.10
N ALA A 254 12.08 9.07 -0.88
CA ALA A 254 11.20 9.19 0.28
C ALA A 254 10.88 10.65 0.61
N LEU A 255 11.90 11.54 0.56
CA LEU A 255 11.70 12.97 0.76
C LEU A 255 10.80 13.57 -0.32
N ALA A 256 11.05 13.27 -1.60
CA ALA A 256 10.21 13.76 -2.70
C ALA A 256 8.75 13.35 -2.55
N MET A 257 8.48 12.14 -2.05
CA MET A 257 7.14 11.66 -1.78
C MET A 257 6.47 12.44 -0.64
N LEU A 258 7.22 12.78 0.44
CA LEU A 258 6.74 13.63 1.52
C LEU A 258 6.48 15.06 1.05
N GLU A 259 7.36 15.62 0.21
CA GLU A 259 7.21 16.95 -0.39
C GLU A 259 6.04 17.02 -1.37
N ALA A 260 5.68 15.89 -2.01
CA ALA A 260 4.46 15.78 -2.81
C ALA A 260 3.18 15.76 -1.97
N GLY A 261 3.28 15.69 -0.63
CA GLY A 261 2.15 15.73 0.30
C GLY A 261 1.88 14.44 1.07
N ALA A 262 2.69 13.39 0.90
CA ALA A 262 2.55 12.19 1.70
C ALA A 262 2.92 12.45 3.17
N SER A 263 2.17 11.86 4.10
CA SER A 263 2.47 11.87 5.53
C SER A 263 3.46 10.77 5.93
N LEU A 264 3.35 9.63 5.25
CA LEU A 264 4.14 8.41 5.43
C LEU A 264 4.48 7.82 4.07
N VAL A 265 5.49 6.96 4.03
CA VAL A 265 5.88 6.23 2.81
C VAL A 265 5.95 4.73 3.05
N GLN A 266 5.61 3.94 2.04
CA GLN A 266 5.75 2.49 2.05
C GLN A 266 6.77 2.02 1.01
N VAL A 267 7.63 1.09 1.42
CA VAL A 267 8.69 0.50 0.60
C VAL A 267 8.50 -1.00 0.56
N THR A 268 8.63 -1.61 -0.62
CA THR A 268 8.54 -3.07 -0.79
C THR A 268 9.63 -3.56 -1.73
N THR A 269 9.66 -3.05 -2.96
CA THR A 269 10.62 -3.49 -3.99
C THR A 269 12.07 -3.31 -3.55
N GLU A 270 12.43 -2.16 -3.03
CA GLU A 270 13.78 -1.88 -2.53
C GLU A 270 14.18 -2.86 -1.42
N TYR A 271 13.27 -3.18 -0.49
CA TYR A 271 13.54 -4.15 0.57
C TYR A 271 13.78 -5.56 0.02
N ILE A 272 13.06 -5.96 -1.04
CA ILE A 272 13.27 -7.26 -1.71
C ILE A 272 14.61 -7.31 -2.41
N TYR A 273 15.10 -6.18 -2.95
CA TYR A 273 16.42 -6.11 -3.62
C TYR A 273 17.58 -6.06 -2.63
N ASN A 274 17.53 -5.19 -1.63
CA ASN A 274 18.67 -4.78 -0.83
C ASN A 274 18.52 -5.03 0.69
N GLY A 275 17.38 -5.60 1.12
CA GLY A 275 17.15 -6.03 2.50
C GLY A 275 17.12 -4.88 3.52
N GLU A 276 17.37 -5.24 4.79
CA GLU A 276 17.21 -4.33 5.93
C GLU A 276 18.18 -3.15 5.93
N ARG A 277 19.37 -3.31 5.32
CA ARG A 277 20.36 -2.24 5.25
C ARG A 277 19.82 -1.03 4.50
N SER A 278 19.16 -1.26 3.35
CA SER A 278 18.59 -0.18 2.56
C SER A 278 17.56 0.65 3.35
N ILE A 279 16.77 0.00 4.20
CA ILE A 279 15.78 0.67 5.05
C ILE A 279 16.45 1.51 6.13
N ARG A 280 17.49 0.98 6.79
CA ARG A 280 18.26 1.72 7.80
C ARG A 280 18.94 2.94 7.20
N ASP A 281 19.58 2.78 6.04
CA ASP A 281 20.26 3.86 5.32
C ASP A 281 19.26 4.92 4.84
N MET A 282 18.13 4.50 4.28
CA MET A 282 17.04 5.40 3.86
C MET A 282 16.48 6.19 5.05
N ARG A 283 16.24 5.53 6.19
CA ARG A 283 15.75 6.17 7.41
C ARG A 283 16.74 7.20 7.96
N ALA A 284 18.02 6.86 8.02
CA ALA A 284 19.06 7.77 8.47
C ALA A 284 19.15 9.00 7.56
N GLY A 285 19.22 8.78 6.25
CA GLY A 285 19.29 9.84 5.25
C GLY A 285 18.05 10.74 5.25
N LEU A 286 16.86 10.18 5.35
CA LEU A 286 15.62 10.96 5.42
C LEU A 286 15.58 11.84 6.68
N ASN A 287 15.93 11.29 7.84
CA ASN A 287 15.98 12.06 9.09
C ASN A 287 16.96 13.22 9.02
N GLU A 288 18.12 13.03 8.39
CA GLU A 288 19.09 14.10 8.19
C GLU A 288 18.52 15.24 7.31
N ARG A 289 17.86 14.88 6.19
CA ARG A 289 17.25 15.85 5.28
C ARG A 289 16.14 16.67 5.94
N LEU A 290 15.28 15.99 6.70
CA LEU A 290 14.19 16.63 7.44
C LEU A 290 14.72 17.59 8.52
N ARG A 291 15.81 17.26 9.23
CA ARG A 291 16.46 18.16 10.18
C ARG A 291 17.02 19.40 9.48
N LYS A 292 17.71 19.22 8.35
CA LYS A 292 18.26 20.34 7.57
C LYS A 292 17.16 21.28 7.07
N ALA A 293 16.04 20.73 6.59
CA ALA A 293 14.90 21.53 6.16
C ALA A 293 14.31 22.35 7.32
N GLN A 294 14.12 21.75 8.49
CA GLN A 294 13.62 22.45 9.69
C GLN A 294 14.56 23.54 10.17
N GLN A 295 15.88 23.34 10.07
CA GLN A 295 16.87 24.36 10.44
C GLN A 295 16.82 25.57 9.51
N ARG A 296 16.70 25.35 8.19
CA ARG A 296 16.54 26.43 7.19
C ARG A 296 15.29 27.26 7.46
N GLN A 297 14.15 26.62 7.66
CA GLN A 297 12.89 27.32 7.96
C GLN A 297 12.98 28.17 9.24
N LYS A 298 13.70 27.70 10.27
CA LYS A 298 13.91 28.46 11.51
C LYS A 298 14.84 29.65 11.30
N SER A 299 15.84 29.54 10.43
CA SER A 299 16.74 30.67 10.10
C SER A 299 15.98 31.73 9.31
N GLU A 300 15.21 31.32 8.30
CA GLU A 300 14.39 32.23 7.47
C GLU A 300 13.28 32.95 8.26
N ALA A 301 12.72 32.29 9.30
CA ALA A 301 11.71 32.90 10.17
C ALA A 301 12.29 33.80 11.26
N ALA A 302 13.62 33.83 11.43
CA ALA A 302 14.34 34.67 12.40
C ALA A 302 14.97 35.93 11.78
N GLU A 303 14.99 36.03 10.45
CA GLU A 303 15.32 37.18 9.64
C GLU A 303 14.08 38.03 9.34
#